data_dc2f6b5e88416824033393c934e1b207
#
_entry.id   dc2f6b5e88416824033393c934e1b207
#
_cell.length_a   1.000
_cell.length_b   1.000
_cell.length_c   1.000
_cell.angle_alpha   90.00
_cell.angle_beta   90.00
_cell.angle_gamma   90.00
#
_symmetry.space_group_name_H-M   'P 1'
#
loop_
_entity.id
_entity.type
_entity.pdbx_description
1 polymer ?
#
loop_
_entity_poly.entity_id
_entity_poly.type
_entity_poly.pdbx_seq_one_letter_code
_entity_poly.pdbx_strand_id
1 'polypeptide(L)'
;TVKALRALPEWSELPAVQEFKAAAVGEATAAAAREAGLEVETIAQGSAASLIDVFPVNQQGGDGLAQRIFYPVSSAAAPQLELALRMAGYEVQRETAYRPKTIPQPSEVVDNLAAGGFSAVVATSPMIVRALSRLAIHESTKLVVIGKPSEEAAISVNLPVAAVAKDPSDRALAEAVAEVLGKES
;
A
#
# COMPACT_ATOMS: atom_id res chain seq x y z
N THR A 1 8.20 3.71 -0.91
CA THR A 1 8.46 4.93 -1.71
C THR A 1 9.55 5.78 -1.06
N VAL A 2 9.40 6.22 0.19
CA VAL A 2 10.38 7.10 0.89
C VAL A 2 11.79 6.49 0.92
N LYS A 3 11.92 5.21 1.25
CA LYS A 3 13.22 4.51 1.21
C LYS A 3 13.88 4.52 -0.16
N ALA A 4 13.09 4.42 -1.23
CA ALA A 4 13.61 4.47 -2.59
C ALA A 4 14.09 5.88 -2.96
N LEU A 5 13.38 6.93 -2.53
CA LEU A 5 13.79 8.32 -2.74
C LEU A 5 15.07 8.64 -1.97
N ARG A 6 15.19 8.23 -0.70
CA ARG A 6 16.41 8.42 0.11
C ARG A 6 17.65 7.73 -0.45
N ALA A 7 17.47 6.70 -1.28
CA ALA A 7 18.57 5.99 -1.93
C ALA A 7 19.12 6.72 -3.17
N LEU A 8 18.46 7.79 -3.61
CA LEU A 8 18.98 8.63 -4.70
C LEU A 8 20.16 9.46 -4.20
N PRO A 9 21.30 9.48 -4.93
CA PRO A 9 22.47 10.27 -4.53
C PRO A 9 22.15 11.76 -4.31
N GLU A 10 21.25 12.29 -5.15
CA GLU A 10 20.86 13.70 -5.15
C GLU A 10 19.95 14.08 -3.97
N TRP A 11 19.43 13.10 -3.20
CA TRP A 11 18.51 13.39 -2.10
C TRP A 11 19.11 14.31 -1.05
N SER A 12 20.37 14.10 -0.71
CA SER A 12 21.09 14.94 0.28
C SER A 12 21.53 16.31 -0.25
N GLU A 13 21.51 16.48 -1.57
CA GLU A 13 21.92 17.69 -2.28
C GLU A 13 20.74 18.61 -2.60
N LEU A 14 19.49 18.16 -2.36
CA LEU A 14 18.29 18.97 -2.59
C LEU A 14 18.19 20.06 -1.52
N PRO A 15 18.48 21.34 -1.85
CA PRO A 15 18.46 22.44 -0.86
C PRO A 15 17.08 22.68 -0.27
N ALA A 16 16.05 22.19 -0.93
CA ALA A 16 14.65 22.51 -0.70
C ALA A 16 13.84 21.40 -0.02
N VAL A 17 14.46 20.31 0.47
CA VAL A 17 13.72 19.24 1.17
C VAL A 17 12.97 19.79 2.39
N GLN A 18 13.48 20.85 3.02
CA GLN A 18 12.86 21.53 4.16
C GLN A 18 11.68 22.43 3.78
N GLU A 19 11.52 22.77 2.52
CA GLU A 19 10.43 23.63 2.03
C GLU A 19 9.25 22.82 1.47
N PHE A 20 9.42 21.50 1.26
CA PHE A 20 8.36 20.64 0.78
C PHE A 20 7.45 20.17 1.92
N LYS A 21 6.18 20.45 1.76
CA LYS A 21 5.13 19.89 2.60
C LYS A 21 4.75 18.50 2.08
N ALA A 22 4.76 17.53 2.96
CA ALA A 22 4.45 16.15 2.59
C ALA A 22 3.06 15.73 3.08
N ALA A 23 2.39 14.94 2.25
CA ALA A 23 1.21 14.19 2.63
C ALA A 23 1.52 12.68 2.56
N ALA A 24 1.03 11.91 3.51
CA ALA A 24 1.30 10.49 3.61
C ALA A 24 0.02 9.67 3.82
N VAL A 25 0.03 8.43 3.32
CA VAL A 25 -0.97 7.42 3.65
C VAL A 25 -0.41 6.52 4.74
N GLY A 26 -1.02 6.59 5.93
CA GLY A 26 -0.62 5.82 7.10
C GLY A 26 0.61 6.36 7.85
N GLU A 27 0.61 6.13 9.16
CA GLU A 27 1.63 6.65 10.08
C GLU A 27 3.04 6.12 9.77
N ALA A 28 3.17 4.87 9.33
CA ALA A 28 4.47 4.30 8.97
C ALA A 28 5.14 5.05 7.80
N THR A 29 4.35 5.51 6.81
CA THR A 29 4.87 6.34 5.71
C THR A 29 5.21 7.73 6.19
N ALA A 30 4.37 8.31 7.07
CA ALA A 30 4.61 9.62 7.67
C ALA A 30 5.89 9.63 8.52
N ALA A 31 6.07 8.62 9.37
CA ALA A 31 7.29 8.46 10.17
C ALA A 31 8.54 8.38 9.29
N ALA A 32 8.52 7.54 8.24
CA ALA A 32 9.63 7.42 7.31
C ALA A 32 9.92 8.75 6.55
N ALA A 33 8.88 9.53 6.24
CA ALA A 33 9.04 10.84 5.60
C ALA A 33 9.68 11.85 6.55
N ARG A 34 9.25 11.89 7.82
CA ARG A 34 9.87 12.74 8.87
C ARG A 34 11.33 12.38 9.12
N GLU A 35 11.66 11.08 9.19
CA GLU A 35 13.04 10.60 9.27
C GLU A 35 13.90 11.01 8.06
N ALA A 36 13.25 11.25 6.91
CA ALA A 36 13.89 11.74 5.69
C ALA A 36 14.03 13.28 5.67
N GLY A 37 13.59 13.98 6.71
CA GLY A 37 13.66 15.45 6.82
C GLY A 37 12.47 16.18 6.19
N LEU A 38 11.39 15.47 5.81
CA LEU A 38 10.19 16.11 5.26
C LEU A 38 9.23 16.56 6.36
N GLU A 39 8.64 17.74 6.22
CA GLU A 39 7.52 18.18 7.03
C GLU A 39 6.23 17.49 6.56
N VAL A 40 5.63 16.65 7.42
CA VAL A 40 4.39 15.94 7.10
C VAL A 40 3.21 16.66 7.70
N GLU A 41 2.43 17.35 6.86
CA GLU A 41 1.25 18.12 7.27
C GLU A 41 -0.04 17.26 7.27
N THR A 42 -0.14 16.29 6.37
CA THR A 42 -1.37 15.54 6.17
C THR A 42 -1.11 14.04 6.23
N ILE A 43 -1.87 13.35 7.07
CA ILE A 43 -1.83 11.89 7.16
C ILE A 43 -3.23 11.34 6.97
N ALA A 44 -3.43 10.64 5.86
CA ALA A 44 -4.66 9.91 5.62
C ALA A 44 -4.57 8.48 6.15
N GLN A 45 -5.67 7.95 6.66
CA GLN A 45 -5.74 6.58 7.17
C GLN A 45 -6.30 5.63 6.10
N GLY A 46 -5.74 4.44 6.01
CA GLY A 46 -6.26 3.34 5.21
C GLY A 46 -5.73 3.29 3.77
N SER A 47 -6.14 4.16 2.87
CA SER A 47 -5.80 4.06 1.45
C SER A 47 -5.44 5.40 0.81
N ALA A 48 -4.90 5.34 -0.42
CA ALA A 48 -4.66 6.56 -1.20
C ALA A 48 -5.97 7.32 -1.50
N ALA A 49 -7.13 6.65 -1.52
CA ALA A 49 -8.42 7.31 -1.70
C ALA A 49 -8.75 8.23 -0.52
N SER A 50 -8.45 7.83 0.72
CA SER A 50 -8.69 8.68 1.89
C SER A 50 -7.80 9.93 1.95
N LEU A 51 -6.73 9.97 1.17
CA LEU A 51 -5.92 11.18 1.04
C LEU A 51 -6.67 12.28 0.27
N ILE A 52 -7.53 11.90 -0.66
CA ILE A 52 -8.35 12.84 -1.44
C ILE A 52 -9.28 13.64 -0.53
N ASP A 53 -9.88 12.98 0.46
CA ASP A 53 -10.86 13.58 1.38
C ASP A 53 -10.24 14.62 2.32
N VAL A 54 -8.93 14.50 2.59
CA VAL A 54 -8.19 15.38 3.50
C VAL A 54 -7.29 16.39 2.78
N PHE A 55 -7.14 16.26 1.45
CA PHE A 55 -6.38 17.21 0.66
C PHE A 55 -7.20 18.48 0.43
N PRO A 56 -6.69 19.68 0.75
CA PRO A 56 -7.41 20.92 0.49
C PRO A 56 -7.65 21.09 -1.02
N VAL A 57 -8.80 21.64 -1.39
CA VAL A 57 -9.01 22.11 -2.76
C VAL A 57 -7.94 23.16 -3.05
N ASN A 58 -7.26 23.03 -4.19
CA ASN A 58 -6.23 23.99 -4.58
C ASN A 58 -6.84 25.41 -4.65
N GLN A 59 -6.52 26.20 -3.65
CA GLN A 59 -6.74 27.64 -3.76
C GLN A 59 -5.54 28.15 -4.57
N GLN A 60 -5.80 28.59 -5.81
CA GLN A 60 -4.78 29.19 -6.67
C GLN A 60 -3.89 30.09 -5.83
N GLY A 61 -2.58 29.85 -5.87
CA GLY A 61 -1.61 30.71 -5.18
C GLY A 61 -1.83 32.16 -5.60
N GLY A 62 -1.42 33.13 -4.76
CA GLY A 62 -1.63 34.54 -5.03
C GLY A 62 -1.05 35.06 -6.37
N ASP A 63 -0.28 34.23 -7.08
CA ASP A 63 0.25 34.42 -8.43
C ASP A 63 -0.60 33.77 -9.54
N GLY A 64 -1.72 33.13 -9.19
CA GLY A 64 -2.61 32.44 -10.13
C GLY A 64 -2.07 31.13 -10.71
N LEU A 65 -0.91 30.65 -10.22
CA LEU A 65 -0.33 29.39 -10.67
C LEU A 65 -0.89 28.19 -9.88
N ALA A 66 -1.08 27.07 -10.56
CA ALA A 66 -1.48 25.83 -9.90
C ALA A 66 -0.34 25.32 -9.01
N GLN A 67 -0.69 24.91 -7.78
CA GLN A 67 0.28 24.27 -6.90
C GLN A 67 0.71 22.93 -7.50
N ARG A 68 2.01 22.65 -7.44
CA ARG A 68 2.62 21.46 -8.01
C ARG A 68 2.77 20.37 -6.95
N ILE A 69 2.37 19.15 -7.29
CA ILE A 69 2.51 17.97 -6.45
C ILE A 69 3.47 16.99 -7.13
N PHE A 70 4.56 16.67 -6.44
CA PHE A 70 5.41 15.54 -6.80
C PHE A 70 4.84 14.27 -6.16
N TYR A 71 4.45 13.31 -6.99
CA TYR A 71 3.77 12.09 -6.56
C TYR A 71 4.60 10.83 -6.91
N PRO A 72 5.59 10.48 -6.08
CA PRO A 72 6.38 9.28 -6.28
C PRO A 72 5.62 8.04 -5.83
N VAL A 73 5.47 7.07 -6.72
CA VAL A 73 4.62 5.89 -6.49
C VAL A 73 5.28 4.58 -6.93
N SER A 74 4.67 3.47 -6.52
CA SER A 74 4.89 2.16 -7.14
C SER A 74 4.41 2.16 -8.59
N SER A 75 5.10 1.43 -9.47
CA SER A 75 4.59 1.20 -10.84
C SER A 75 3.23 0.49 -10.88
N ALA A 76 2.84 -0.17 -9.78
CA ALA A 76 1.56 -0.86 -9.62
C ALA A 76 0.49 0.03 -8.94
N ALA A 77 0.79 1.30 -8.63
CA ALA A 77 -0.17 2.20 -8.00
C ALA A 77 -1.30 2.56 -8.97
N ALA A 78 -2.51 2.50 -8.46
CA ALA A 78 -3.70 2.88 -9.21
C ALA A 78 -3.75 4.40 -9.48
N PRO A 79 -4.35 4.86 -10.58
CA PRO A 79 -4.31 6.26 -11.01
C PRO A 79 -5.31 7.17 -10.26
N GLN A 80 -6.17 6.63 -9.41
CA GLN A 80 -7.31 7.36 -8.81
C GLN A 80 -6.88 8.62 -8.05
N LEU A 81 -5.81 8.53 -7.24
CA LEU A 81 -5.33 9.69 -6.50
C LEU A 81 -4.80 10.78 -7.43
N GLU A 82 -4.02 10.42 -8.44
CA GLU A 82 -3.53 11.38 -9.44
C GLU A 82 -4.68 12.10 -10.13
N LEU A 83 -5.69 11.35 -10.59
CA LEU A 83 -6.86 11.92 -11.26
C LEU A 83 -7.61 12.87 -10.34
N ALA A 84 -7.84 12.50 -9.10
CA ALA A 84 -8.54 13.34 -8.12
C ALA A 84 -7.77 14.62 -7.79
N LEU A 85 -6.46 14.56 -7.62
CA LEU A 85 -5.63 15.75 -7.38
C LEU A 85 -5.65 16.69 -8.58
N ARG A 86 -5.59 16.16 -9.81
CA ARG A 86 -5.73 16.97 -11.02
C ARG A 86 -7.12 17.64 -11.13
N MET A 87 -8.18 16.89 -10.78
CA MET A 87 -9.55 17.44 -10.72
C MET A 87 -9.70 18.51 -9.63
N ALA A 88 -8.94 18.41 -8.54
CA ALA A 88 -8.87 19.44 -7.50
C ALA A 88 -8.02 20.66 -7.89
N GLY A 89 -7.50 20.72 -9.12
CA GLY A 89 -6.76 21.86 -9.66
C GLY A 89 -5.25 21.85 -9.44
N TYR A 90 -4.68 20.72 -9.01
CA TYR A 90 -3.23 20.58 -8.84
C TYR A 90 -2.52 20.18 -10.15
N GLU A 91 -1.31 20.70 -10.34
CA GLU A 91 -0.38 20.15 -11.33
C GLU A 91 0.35 18.94 -10.71
N VAL A 92 0.07 17.73 -11.20
CA VAL A 92 0.62 16.50 -10.61
C VAL A 92 1.72 15.93 -11.52
N GLN A 93 2.93 15.85 -10.99
CA GLN A 93 4.04 15.10 -11.57
C GLN A 93 4.14 13.74 -10.89
N ARG A 94 3.62 12.71 -11.58
CA ARG A 94 3.69 11.32 -11.12
C ARG A 94 4.96 10.66 -11.63
N GLU A 95 5.73 10.07 -10.71
CA GLU A 95 6.97 9.35 -11.02
C GLU A 95 6.99 7.96 -10.42
N THR A 96 7.54 7.00 -11.16
CA THR A 96 7.69 5.64 -10.66
C THR A 96 8.94 5.52 -9.80
N ALA A 97 8.77 5.51 -8.47
CA ALA A 97 9.87 5.37 -7.52
C ALA A 97 10.39 3.94 -7.39
N TYR A 98 9.54 2.93 -7.60
CA TYR A 98 9.93 1.51 -7.54
C TYR A 98 8.97 0.61 -8.30
N ARG A 99 9.47 -0.57 -8.68
CA ARG A 99 8.70 -1.62 -9.36
C ARG A 99 8.67 -2.87 -8.49
N PRO A 100 7.51 -3.26 -7.94
CA PRO A 100 7.40 -4.53 -7.22
C PRO A 100 7.57 -5.69 -8.20
N LYS A 101 8.28 -6.73 -7.76
CA LYS A 101 8.46 -7.97 -8.52
C LYS A 101 8.03 -9.16 -7.68
N THR A 102 7.32 -10.11 -8.30
CA THR A 102 7.06 -11.41 -7.68
C THR A 102 8.33 -12.23 -7.70
N ILE A 103 8.71 -12.76 -6.55
CA ILE A 103 9.85 -13.69 -6.42
C ILE A 103 9.26 -15.11 -6.47
N PRO A 104 9.81 -16.02 -7.31
CA PRO A 104 9.42 -17.41 -7.30
C PRO A 104 9.60 -18.01 -5.90
N GLN A 105 8.60 -18.75 -5.45
CA GLN A 105 8.70 -19.46 -4.17
C GLN A 105 9.47 -20.75 -4.34
N PRO A 106 10.20 -21.24 -3.29
CA PRO A 106 10.79 -22.56 -3.29
C PRO A 106 9.74 -23.65 -3.56
N SER A 107 10.08 -24.69 -4.32
CA SER A 107 9.16 -25.77 -4.65
C SER A 107 8.55 -26.42 -3.40
N GLU A 108 9.34 -26.62 -2.35
CA GLU A 108 8.87 -27.16 -1.07
C GLU A 108 7.71 -26.35 -0.46
N VAL A 109 7.78 -25.03 -0.53
CA VAL A 109 6.70 -24.15 -0.04
C VAL A 109 5.44 -24.30 -0.90
N VAL A 110 5.60 -24.39 -2.23
CA VAL A 110 4.50 -24.58 -3.18
C VAL A 110 3.85 -25.95 -2.96
N ASP A 111 4.64 -27.00 -2.81
CA ASP A 111 4.16 -28.37 -2.59
C ASP A 111 3.44 -28.47 -1.24
N ASN A 112 3.97 -27.89 -0.18
CA ASN A 112 3.33 -27.83 1.14
C ASN A 112 2.02 -27.05 1.10
N LEU A 113 1.93 -25.95 0.33
CA LEU A 113 0.70 -25.18 0.18
C LEU A 113 -0.39 -26.00 -0.53
N ALA A 114 -0.02 -26.77 -1.55
CA ALA A 114 -0.92 -27.65 -2.28
C ALA A 114 -1.35 -28.86 -1.45
N ALA A 115 -0.50 -29.35 -0.54
CA ALA A 115 -0.74 -30.53 0.30
C ALA A 115 -1.48 -30.20 1.62
N GLY A 116 -1.79 -28.91 1.91
CA GLY A 116 -2.43 -28.53 3.17
C GLY A 116 -1.48 -28.44 4.36
N GLY A 117 -0.18 -28.33 4.11
CA GLY A 117 0.85 -28.19 5.15
C GLY A 117 0.82 -26.82 5.87
N PHE A 118 -0.06 -25.90 5.46
CA PHE A 118 -0.27 -24.61 6.10
C PHE A 118 -1.71 -24.44 6.55
N SER A 119 -1.93 -24.09 7.81
CA SER A 119 -3.27 -23.79 8.34
C SER A 119 -3.81 -22.46 7.80
N ALA A 120 -2.94 -21.48 7.57
CA ALA A 120 -3.31 -20.19 7.00
C ALA A 120 -2.23 -19.60 6.09
N VAL A 121 -2.66 -18.77 5.14
CA VAL A 121 -1.80 -17.91 4.32
C VAL A 121 -2.23 -16.46 4.52
N VAL A 122 -1.25 -15.59 4.70
CA VAL A 122 -1.48 -14.17 4.94
C VAL A 122 -1.09 -13.36 3.70
N ALA A 123 -1.99 -12.52 3.21
CA ALA A 123 -1.73 -11.64 2.08
C ALA A 123 -1.81 -10.17 2.49
N THR A 124 -0.66 -9.51 2.50
CA THR A 124 -0.49 -8.11 2.91
C THR A 124 -0.61 -7.10 1.76
N SER A 125 -1.00 -7.55 0.58
CA SER A 125 -1.26 -6.66 -0.56
C SER A 125 -2.06 -7.36 -1.66
N PRO A 126 -2.76 -6.59 -2.52
CA PRO A 126 -3.44 -7.13 -3.70
C PRO A 126 -2.51 -7.90 -4.66
N MET A 127 -1.24 -7.51 -4.71
CA MET A 127 -0.26 -8.18 -5.57
C MET A 127 0.06 -9.59 -5.06
N ILE A 128 0.17 -9.78 -3.74
CA ILE A 128 0.38 -11.10 -3.13
C ILE A 128 -0.83 -11.99 -3.42
N VAL A 129 -2.04 -11.48 -3.28
CA VAL A 129 -3.26 -12.21 -3.60
C VAL A 129 -3.25 -12.71 -5.05
N ARG A 130 -2.92 -11.83 -6.01
CA ARG A 130 -2.80 -12.22 -7.43
C ARG A 130 -1.66 -13.21 -7.70
N ALA A 131 -0.59 -13.20 -6.90
CA ALA A 131 0.46 -14.20 -6.99
C ALA A 131 -0.03 -15.55 -6.46
N LEU A 132 -0.74 -15.56 -5.33
CA LEU A 132 -1.33 -16.77 -4.73
C LEU A 132 -2.37 -17.44 -5.64
N SER A 133 -3.15 -16.66 -6.40
CA SER A 133 -4.15 -17.24 -7.33
C SER A 133 -3.56 -18.10 -8.45
N ARG A 134 -2.25 -18.07 -8.63
CA ARG A 134 -1.52 -18.89 -9.61
C ARG A 134 -0.98 -20.19 -9.02
N LEU A 135 -1.17 -20.39 -7.71
CA LEU A 135 -0.69 -21.55 -6.98
C LEU A 135 -1.88 -22.43 -6.60
N ALA A 136 -1.63 -23.73 -6.46
CA ALA A 136 -2.58 -24.64 -5.83
C ALA A 136 -2.56 -24.38 -4.31
N ILE A 137 -3.69 -23.99 -3.76
CA ILE A 137 -3.89 -23.80 -2.32
C ILE A 137 -4.87 -24.86 -1.85
N HIS A 138 -4.48 -25.65 -0.86
CA HIS A 138 -5.36 -26.68 -0.30
C HIS A 138 -6.59 -26.04 0.35
N GLU A 139 -7.75 -26.66 0.25
CA GLU A 139 -9.02 -26.14 0.76
C GLU A 139 -9.06 -25.88 2.28
N SER A 140 -8.25 -26.63 3.03
CA SER A 140 -8.10 -26.42 4.49
C SER A 140 -7.30 -25.16 4.83
N THR A 141 -6.49 -24.63 3.89
CA THR A 141 -5.65 -23.46 4.14
C THR A 141 -6.48 -22.18 4.09
N LYS A 142 -6.55 -21.45 5.17
CA LYS A 142 -7.35 -20.22 5.30
C LYS A 142 -6.60 -19.00 4.77
N LEU A 143 -7.20 -18.26 3.86
CA LEU A 143 -6.62 -16.98 3.39
C LEU A 143 -7.07 -15.83 4.30
N VAL A 144 -6.10 -15.15 4.90
CA VAL A 144 -6.32 -13.93 5.70
C VAL A 144 -5.67 -12.74 4.99
N VAL A 145 -6.41 -11.65 4.83
CA VAL A 145 -5.94 -10.46 4.11
C VAL A 145 -5.88 -9.23 5.02
N ILE A 146 -4.93 -8.35 4.74
CA ILE A 146 -4.65 -7.17 5.56
C ILE A 146 -5.73 -6.07 5.49
N GLY A 147 -6.60 -6.10 4.48
CA GLY A 147 -7.60 -5.07 4.33
C GLY A 147 -8.36 -5.15 3.01
N LYS A 148 -9.33 -4.25 2.86
CA LYS A 148 -10.30 -4.23 1.78
C LYS A 148 -9.70 -4.29 0.36
N PRO A 149 -8.62 -3.58 0.00
CA PRO A 149 -8.04 -3.71 -1.35
C PRO A 149 -7.53 -5.11 -1.68
N SER A 150 -7.04 -5.84 -0.66
CA SER A 150 -6.59 -7.22 -0.82
C SER A 150 -7.77 -8.20 -0.89
N GLU A 151 -8.86 -7.93 -0.18
CA GLU A 151 -10.12 -8.68 -0.27
C GLU A 151 -10.74 -8.54 -1.68
N GLU A 152 -10.85 -7.33 -2.18
CA GLU A 152 -11.36 -7.07 -3.54
C GLU A 152 -10.51 -7.78 -4.61
N ALA A 153 -9.18 -7.80 -4.43
CA ALA A 153 -8.31 -8.56 -5.30
C ALA A 153 -8.58 -10.08 -5.21
N ALA A 154 -8.84 -10.63 -4.01
CA ALA A 154 -9.17 -12.04 -3.83
C ALA A 154 -10.49 -12.41 -4.50
N ILE A 155 -11.51 -11.59 -4.35
CA ILE A 155 -12.80 -11.74 -5.04
C ILE A 155 -12.60 -11.76 -6.56
N SER A 156 -11.80 -10.82 -7.08
CA SER A 156 -11.55 -10.71 -8.54
C SER A 156 -10.87 -11.93 -9.16
N VAL A 157 -10.20 -12.74 -8.34
CA VAL A 157 -9.49 -13.95 -8.77
C VAL A 157 -10.10 -15.24 -8.18
N ASN A 158 -11.31 -15.16 -7.62
CA ASN A 158 -12.06 -16.25 -7.01
C ASN A 158 -11.29 -17.01 -5.90
N LEU A 159 -10.49 -16.31 -5.11
CA LEU A 159 -9.87 -16.86 -3.90
C LEU A 159 -10.76 -16.59 -2.69
N PRO A 160 -11.24 -17.62 -1.96
CA PRO A 160 -12.04 -17.42 -0.78
C PRO A 160 -11.21 -16.79 0.36
N VAL A 161 -11.73 -15.71 0.94
CA VAL A 161 -11.12 -15.02 2.08
C VAL A 161 -11.78 -15.51 3.37
N ALA A 162 -10.99 -16.01 4.31
CA ALA A 162 -11.47 -16.47 5.63
C ALA A 162 -11.64 -15.30 6.61
N ALA A 163 -10.75 -14.31 6.57
CA ALA A 163 -10.87 -13.09 7.36
C ALA A 163 -10.14 -11.90 6.72
N VAL A 164 -10.61 -10.71 7.08
CA VAL A 164 -9.99 -9.41 6.76
C VAL A 164 -9.58 -8.76 8.08
N ALA A 165 -8.33 -8.30 8.18
CA ALA A 165 -7.88 -7.55 9.34
C ALA A 165 -8.69 -6.25 9.52
N LYS A 166 -8.97 -5.87 10.77
CA LYS A 166 -9.79 -4.70 11.12
C LYS A 166 -9.14 -3.38 10.69
N ASP A 167 -7.81 -3.35 10.70
CA ASP A 167 -6.98 -2.24 10.22
C ASP A 167 -5.69 -2.80 9.59
N PRO A 168 -4.92 -2.03 8.81
CA PRO A 168 -3.72 -2.50 8.13
C PRO A 168 -2.49 -2.54 9.04
N SER A 169 -2.63 -3.05 10.27
CA SER A 169 -1.53 -3.27 11.21
C SER A 169 -1.18 -4.75 11.33
N ASP A 170 0.08 -5.03 11.69
CA ASP A 170 0.56 -6.39 11.96
C ASP A 170 -0.22 -7.04 13.10
N ARG A 171 -0.61 -6.24 14.09
CA ARG A 171 -1.40 -6.71 15.23
C ARG A 171 -2.80 -7.17 14.82
N ALA A 172 -3.54 -6.33 14.09
CA ALA A 172 -4.89 -6.68 13.64
C ALA A 172 -4.87 -7.89 12.68
N LEU A 173 -3.81 -8.02 11.89
CA LEU A 173 -3.60 -9.17 11.01
C LEU A 173 -3.36 -10.45 11.82
N ALA A 174 -2.51 -10.39 12.86
CA ALA A 174 -2.27 -11.52 13.76
C ALA A 174 -3.55 -11.93 14.52
N GLU A 175 -4.34 -10.95 15.00
CA GLU A 175 -5.63 -11.20 15.65
C GLU A 175 -6.62 -11.90 14.69
N ALA A 176 -6.69 -11.48 13.43
CA ALA A 176 -7.53 -12.10 12.42
C ALA A 176 -7.12 -13.56 12.12
N VAL A 177 -5.81 -13.84 12.06
CA VAL A 177 -5.30 -15.22 11.92
C VAL A 177 -5.70 -16.07 13.14
N ALA A 178 -5.48 -15.57 14.35
CA ALA A 178 -5.83 -16.28 15.57
C ALA A 178 -7.32 -16.58 15.68
N GLU A 179 -8.18 -15.64 15.28
CA GLU A 179 -9.63 -15.82 15.27
C GLU A 179 -10.07 -16.93 14.31
N VAL A 180 -9.47 -16.99 13.11
CA VAL A 180 -9.80 -18.01 12.10
C VAL A 180 -9.35 -19.40 12.55
N LEU A 181 -8.14 -19.51 13.11
CA LEU A 181 -7.60 -20.80 13.57
C LEU A 181 -8.19 -21.26 14.91
N GLY A 182 -8.61 -20.31 15.77
CA GLY A 182 -9.21 -20.64 17.07
C GLY A 182 -10.66 -21.12 16.99
N LYS A 183 -11.35 -20.94 15.88
CA LYS A 183 -12.74 -21.41 15.67
C LYS A 183 -12.85 -22.89 15.28
N GLU A 184 -11.73 -23.56 15.05
CA GLU A 184 -11.68 -24.98 14.65
C GLU A 184 -11.44 -25.94 15.83
N SER A 185 -11.63 -25.49 17.11
CA SER A 185 -11.44 -26.30 18.35
C SER A 185 -12.74 -26.76 18.94
#